data_663332a0ca23dad2e962dea6e1745cd6
#
_entry.id   663332a0ca23dad2e962dea6e1745cd6
#
_cell.length_a   1.000
_cell.length_b   1.000
_cell.length_c   1.000
_cell.angle_alpha   90.00
_cell.angle_beta   90.00
_cell.angle_gamma   90.00
#
_symmetry.space_group_name_H-M   'P 1'
#
loop_
_entity.id
_entity.type
_entity.pdbx_description
1 polymer ?
#
loop_
_entity_poly.entity_id
_entity_poly.type
_entity_poly.pdbx_seq_one_letter_code
_entity_poly.pdbx_strand_id
1 'polypeptide(L)'
;MSYIKGIDISHNNTVNWSKLDPEIKFVYCKATQGHGFKDPAFNTYWQYLKTKGLYRGAYHFLTATDSAQDQANNFLSLGIDFSKPNVLPPMIDIEDQVPASLNVNITKDKNAFIKLATDWINIVEAATKRKVVIYSYKNFFAEYLNNHSWPTNPLWLASYQPKEPGLPVGYKDWSIWQYSQDGTIDGKIHGGEFDLDYFNGKLQDLDKL
;
A
#
# COMPACT_ATOMS: atom_id res chain seq x y z
N MET A 1 -11.72 7.07 19.97
CA MET A 1 -11.80 5.69 19.42
C MET A 1 -10.37 5.23 19.20
N SER A 2 -10.01 3.97 19.50
CA SER A 2 -8.68 3.46 19.14
C SER A 2 -8.75 2.91 17.73
N TYR A 3 -7.86 3.35 16.83
CA TYR A 3 -7.71 2.78 15.51
C TYR A 3 -7.19 1.35 15.57
N ILE A 4 -7.46 0.56 14.53
CA ILE A 4 -6.86 -0.77 14.36
C ILE A 4 -5.44 -0.58 13.85
N LYS A 5 -4.46 -1.17 14.55
CA LYS A 5 -3.04 -1.06 14.20
C LYS A 5 -2.64 -2.05 13.12
N GLY A 6 -1.80 -1.60 12.22
CA GLY A 6 -1.13 -2.39 11.17
C GLY A 6 0.30 -1.97 10.97
N ILE A 7 0.97 -2.68 10.09
CA ILE A 7 2.30 -2.35 9.57
C ILE A 7 2.36 -2.67 8.09
N ASP A 8 3.25 -2.02 7.36
CA ASP A 8 3.65 -2.51 6.05
C ASP A 8 5.14 -2.83 6.01
N ILE A 9 5.49 -3.83 5.18
CA ILE A 9 6.81 -4.44 5.17
C ILE A 9 7.25 -4.85 3.76
N SER A 10 8.57 -4.92 3.59
CA SER A 10 9.23 -5.43 2.40
C SER A 10 10.46 -6.25 2.77
N HIS A 11 11.20 -6.73 1.76
CA HIS A 11 12.49 -7.39 1.98
C HIS A 11 13.54 -6.52 2.68
N ASN A 12 13.30 -5.21 2.78
CA ASN A 12 14.19 -4.30 3.52
C ASN A 12 14.03 -4.40 5.04
N ASN A 13 12.94 -5.02 5.52
CA ASN A 13 12.67 -5.15 6.95
C ASN A 13 13.18 -6.48 7.48
N THR A 14 13.86 -6.45 8.64
CA THR A 14 14.23 -7.67 9.37
C THR A 14 13.15 -8.01 10.38
N VAL A 15 12.25 -8.94 10.02
CA VAL A 15 11.06 -9.23 10.82
C VAL A 15 11.34 -10.31 11.87
N ASN A 16 11.36 -9.93 13.14
CA ASN A 16 11.32 -10.88 14.25
C ASN A 16 9.89 -11.06 14.75
N TRP A 17 9.18 -11.99 14.19
CA TRP A 17 7.76 -12.24 14.48
C TRP A 17 7.44 -12.54 15.94
N SER A 18 8.40 -13.00 16.74
CA SER A 18 8.18 -13.27 18.17
C SER A 18 8.02 -11.98 18.98
N LYS A 19 8.42 -10.85 18.40
CA LYS A 19 8.30 -9.50 19.00
C LYS A 19 7.17 -8.68 18.40
N LEU A 20 6.38 -9.24 17.47
CA LEU A 20 5.26 -8.51 16.89
C LEU A 20 4.31 -8.06 17.99
N ASP A 21 3.99 -6.75 18.02
CA ASP A 21 2.98 -6.21 18.92
C ASP A 21 1.65 -6.96 18.71
N PRO A 22 1.07 -7.56 19.75
CA PRO A 22 -0.20 -8.29 19.63
C PRO A 22 -1.39 -7.41 19.23
N GLU A 23 -1.24 -6.07 19.30
CA GLU A 23 -2.24 -5.13 18.81
C GLU A 23 -2.20 -4.95 17.27
N ILE A 24 -1.13 -5.36 16.59
CA ILE A 24 -1.07 -5.39 15.12
C ILE A 24 -2.06 -6.43 14.59
N LYS A 25 -3.01 -5.98 13.79
CA LYS A 25 -4.10 -6.82 13.26
C LYS A 25 -4.01 -7.03 11.76
N PHE A 26 -3.33 -6.14 11.03
CA PHE A 26 -3.14 -6.28 9.60
C PHE A 26 -1.70 -5.95 9.19
N VAL A 27 -1.26 -6.58 8.11
CA VAL A 27 0.06 -6.36 7.53
C VAL A 27 -0.07 -6.32 6.01
N TYR A 28 0.43 -5.25 5.39
CA TYR A 28 0.66 -5.23 3.95
C TYR A 28 2.11 -5.60 3.64
N CYS A 29 2.29 -6.47 2.64
CA CYS A 29 3.62 -6.91 2.20
C CYS A 29 3.90 -6.40 0.79
N LYS A 30 5.10 -5.83 0.57
CA LYS A 30 5.58 -5.60 -0.79
C LYS A 30 5.54 -6.90 -1.56
N ALA A 31 4.89 -6.88 -2.70
CA ALA A 31 4.74 -8.07 -3.52
C ALA A 31 5.53 -7.94 -4.82
N THR A 32 5.37 -6.80 -5.50
CA THR A 32 6.00 -6.54 -6.79
C THR A 32 6.34 -5.06 -6.97
N GLN A 33 7.22 -4.78 -7.94
CA GLN A 33 7.54 -3.43 -8.40
C GLN A 33 7.82 -3.48 -9.90
N GLY A 34 7.27 -2.52 -10.65
CA GLY A 34 7.44 -2.47 -12.09
C GLY A 34 7.02 -3.77 -12.79
N HIS A 35 7.55 -4.02 -13.97
CA HIS A 35 7.13 -5.16 -14.78
C HIS A 35 7.77 -6.51 -14.39
N GLY A 36 8.84 -6.52 -13.56
CA GLY A 36 9.61 -7.77 -13.36
C GLY A 36 10.07 -8.04 -11.94
N PHE A 37 10.13 -7.06 -11.05
CA PHE A 37 10.58 -7.30 -9.68
C PHE A 37 9.49 -7.96 -8.84
N LYS A 38 9.85 -9.07 -8.18
CA LYS A 38 9.05 -9.72 -7.13
C LYS A 38 9.83 -9.66 -5.84
N ASP A 39 9.20 -9.20 -4.77
CA ASP A 39 9.85 -9.09 -3.46
C ASP A 39 10.26 -10.47 -2.94
N PRO A 40 11.56 -10.71 -2.67
CA PRO A 40 12.05 -12.02 -2.27
C PRO A 40 11.51 -12.50 -0.92
N ALA A 41 11.06 -11.59 -0.03
CA ALA A 41 10.51 -11.93 1.26
C ALA A 41 8.99 -12.19 1.21
N PHE A 42 8.32 -11.78 0.13
CA PHE A 42 6.86 -11.81 0.03
C PHE A 42 6.26 -13.16 0.41
N ASN A 43 6.70 -14.24 -0.22
CA ASN A 43 6.13 -15.57 0.01
C ASN A 43 6.29 -16.02 1.47
N THR A 44 7.44 -15.74 2.08
CA THR A 44 7.73 -16.09 3.47
C THR A 44 6.79 -15.33 4.41
N TYR A 45 6.65 -14.02 4.22
CA TYR A 45 5.78 -13.17 5.03
C TYR A 45 4.31 -13.54 4.85
N TRP A 46 3.87 -13.72 3.60
CA TRP A 46 2.51 -14.09 3.26
C TRP A 46 2.04 -15.39 3.93
N GLN A 47 2.90 -16.43 3.90
CA GLN A 47 2.58 -17.71 4.52
C GLN A 47 2.59 -17.62 6.06
N TYR A 48 3.51 -16.88 6.64
CA TYR A 48 3.52 -16.66 8.08
C TYR A 48 2.22 -15.98 8.55
N LEU A 49 1.85 -14.87 7.92
CA LEU A 49 0.64 -14.12 8.25
C LEU A 49 -0.63 -14.97 8.10
N LYS A 50 -0.69 -15.80 7.06
CA LYS A 50 -1.77 -16.77 6.86
C LYS A 50 -1.86 -17.75 8.03
N THR A 51 -0.74 -18.31 8.45
CA THR A 51 -0.68 -19.29 9.55
C THR A 51 -1.12 -18.66 10.88
N LYS A 52 -0.83 -17.38 11.07
CA LYS A 52 -1.22 -16.63 12.28
C LYS A 52 -2.64 -16.10 12.25
N GLY A 53 -3.35 -16.23 11.13
CA GLY A 53 -4.70 -15.71 10.97
C GLY A 53 -4.78 -14.18 10.95
N LEU A 54 -3.67 -13.48 10.70
CA LEU A 54 -3.64 -12.04 10.57
C LEU A 54 -4.24 -11.61 9.22
N TYR A 55 -4.86 -10.42 9.19
CA TYR A 55 -5.21 -9.79 7.94
C TYR A 55 -3.94 -9.46 7.17
N ARG A 56 -3.90 -9.83 5.88
CA ARG A 56 -2.71 -9.67 5.03
C ARG A 56 -3.07 -9.07 3.69
N GLY A 57 -2.31 -8.08 3.27
CA GLY A 57 -2.43 -7.43 1.97
C GLY A 57 -1.15 -7.57 1.16
N ALA A 58 -1.26 -7.38 -0.14
CA ALA A 58 -0.15 -7.32 -1.07
C ALA A 58 -0.13 -5.97 -1.77
N TYR A 59 1.06 -5.35 -1.90
CA TYR A 59 1.18 -4.11 -2.64
C TYR A 59 2.14 -4.17 -3.81
N HIS A 60 1.84 -3.34 -4.80
CA HIS A 60 2.64 -3.12 -6.00
C HIS A 60 3.19 -1.70 -6.03
N PHE A 61 4.50 -1.55 -6.10
CA PHE A 61 5.13 -0.24 -6.31
C PHE A 61 5.09 0.10 -7.81
N LEU A 62 4.36 1.17 -8.15
CA LEU A 62 4.19 1.60 -9.54
C LEU A 62 5.43 2.33 -10.05
N THR A 63 5.98 1.87 -11.17
CA THR A 63 7.08 2.56 -11.84
C THR A 63 6.59 3.37 -13.05
N ALA A 64 7.20 4.53 -13.27
CA ALA A 64 6.82 5.43 -14.37
C ALA A 64 7.32 4.99 -15.74
N THR A 65 8.14 3.94 -15.82
CA THR A 65 8.84 3.51 -17.04
C THR A 65 8.20 2.33 -17.74
N ASP A 66 7.33 1.60 -17.04
CA ASP A 66 6.75 0.34 -17.54
C ASP A 66 5.28 0.52 -17.91
N SER A 67 4.76 -0.33 -18.80
CA SER A 67 3.34 -0.28 -19.15
C SER A 67 2.45 -0.73 -17.98
N ALA A 68 1.22 -0.20 -17.89
CA ALA A 68 0.24 -0.64 -16.92
C ALA A 68 -0.06 -2.14 -17.01
N GLN A 69 -0.14 -2.66 -18.23
CA GLN A 69 -0.44 -4.07 -18.48
C GLN A 69 0.67 -4.98 -17.95
N ASP A 70 1.95 -4.65 -18.21
CA ASP A 70 3.07 -5.49 -17.79
C ASP A 70 3.21 -5.46 -16.26
N GLN A 71 3.04 -4.29 -15.64
CA GLN A 71 3.05 -4.14 -14.18
C GLN A 71 1.89 -4.89 -13.52
N ALA A 72 0.68 -4.80 -14.08
CA ALA A 72 -0.47 -5.54 -13.59
C ALA A 72 -0.28 -7.06 -13.77
N ASN A 73 0.26 -7.51 -14.90
CA ASN A 73 0.61 -8.92 -15.13
C ASN A 73 1.62 -9.42 -14.11
N ASN A 74 2.65 -8.63 -13.79
CA ASN A 74 3.62 -8.96 -12.75
C ASN A 74 2.93 -9.19 -11.39
N PHE A 75 2.06 -8.28 -10.97
CA PHE A 75 1.33 -8.40 -9.72
C PHE A 75 0.37 -9.60 -9.71
N LEU A 76 -0.46 -9.75 -10.75
CA LEU A 76 -1.45 -10.83 -10.86
C LEU A 76 -0.81 -12.22 -10.99
N SER A 77 0.44 -12.29 -11.49
CA SER A 77 1.19 -13.56 -11.60
C SER A 77 1.52 -14.21 -10.25
N LEU A 78 1.31 -13.50 -9.13
CA LEU A 78 1.45 -14.07 -7.79
C LEU A 78 0.34 -15.06 -7.43
N GLY A 79 -0.78 -15.06 -8.17
CA GLY A 79 -1.87 -16.00 -7.98
C GLY A 79 -2.62 -15.84 -6.65
N ILE A 80 -2.65 -14.61 -6.11
CA ILE A 80 -3.34 -14.34 -4.84
C ILE A 80 -4.85 -14.42 -5.07
N ASP A 81 -5.54 -15.22 -4.27
CA ASP A 81 -7.00 -15.26 -4.24
C ASP A 81 -7.53 -14.22 -3.23
N PHE A 82 -7.93 -13.06 -3.75
CA PHE A 82 -8.45 -11.95 -2.96
C PHE A 82 -9.87 -12.17 -2.42
N SER A 83 -10.50 -13.30 -2.72
CA SER A 83 -11.80 -13.68 -2.13
C SER A 83 -11.68 -14.41 -0.79
N LYS A 84 -10.47 -14.80 -0.40
CA LYS A 84 -10.24 -15.58 0.81
C LYS A 84 -10.35 -14.73 2.08
N PRO A 85 -10.81 -15.33 3.20
CA PRO A 85 -10.84 -14.66 4.49
C PRO A 85 -9.47 -14.09 4.89
N ASN A 86 -9.48 -12.93 5.54
CA ASN A 86 -8.30 -12.21 6.00
C ASN A 86 -7.32 -11.83 4.87
N VAL A 87 -7.78 -11.80 3.61
CA VAL A 87 -7.03 -11.24 2.50
C VAL A 87 -7.58 -9.85 2.19
N LEU A 88 -6.76 -8.84 2.43
CA LEU A 88 -7.06 -7.45 2.15
C LEU A 88 -7.03 -7.17 0.65
N PRO A 89 -7.67 -6.09 0.18
CA PRO A 89 -7.63 -5.71 -1.23
C PRO A 89 -6.22 -5.52 -1.77
N PRO A 90 -6.01 -5.64 -3.09
CA PRO A 90 -4.75 -5.23 -3.70
C PRO A 90 -4.48 -3.75 -3.44
N MET A 91 -3.21 -3.38 -3.29
CA MET A 91 -2.81 -1.98 -3.10
C MET A 91 -1.81 -1.57 -4.18
N ILE A 92 -1.98 -0.36 -4.69
CA ILE A 92 -1.02 0.31 -5.57
C ILE A 92 -0.31 1.41 -4.77
N ASP A 93 1.00 1.39 -4.82
CA ASP A 93 1.90 2.36 -4.18
C ASP A 93 2.34 3.37 -5.24
N ILE A 94 1.86 4.61 -5.09
CA ILE A 94 2.05 5.72 -6.02
C ILE A 94 2.82 6.83 -5.30
N GLU A 95 4.13 6.80 -5.41
CA GLU A 95 5.01 7.73 -4.73
C GLU A 95 6.30 8.03 -5.51
N ASP A 96 7.25 8.70 -4.87
CA ASP A 96 8.56 9.00 -5.46
C ASP A 96 9.24 7.74 -5.99
N GLN A 97 9.75 7.86 -7.20
CA GLN A 97 10.48 6.76 -7.84
C GLN A 97 11.82 6.50 -7.14
N VAL A 98 12.30 5.28 -7.19
CA VAL A 98 13.58 4.89 -6.62
C VAL A 98 14.55 4.51 -7.75
N PRO A 99 15.65 5.25 -7.93
CA PRO A 99 16.03 6.48 -7.21
C PRO A 99 15.15 7.69 -7.59
N ALA A 100 15.08 8.70 -6.73
CA ALA A 100 14.25 9.90 -6.90
C ALA A 100 14.53 10.68 -8.20
N SER A 101 15.72 10.53 -8.80
CA SER A 101 16.04 11.09 -10.11
C SER A 101 15.10 10.63 -11.23
N LEU A 102 14.44 9.47 -11.06
CA LEU A 102 13.46 8.96 -12.01
C LEU A 102 12.09 9.67 -11.95
N ASN A 103 11.87 10.56 -10.98
CA ASN A 103 10.67 11.41 -10.94
C ASN A 103 10.55 12.32 -12.19
N VAL A 104 11.65 12.55 -12.89
CA VAL A 104 11.63 13.25 -14.18
C VAL A 104 10.70 12.57 -15.18
N ASN A 105 10.52 11.24 -15.11
CA ASN A 105 9.61 10.50 -15.99
C ASN A 105 8.14 10.85 -15.68
N ILE A 106 7.82 11.14 -14.42
CA ILE A 106 6.50 11.61 -14.02
C ILE A 106 6.29 13.07 -14.43
N THR A 107 7.25 13.93 -14.11
CA THR A 107 7.14 15.38 -14.36
C THR A 107 7.11 15.71 -15.84
N LYS A 108 7.71 14.88 -16.70
CA LYS A 108 7.70 15.03 -18.15
C LYS A 108 6.28 14.95 -18.72
N ASP A 109 5.44 14.06 -18.20
CA ASP A 109 4.02 13.95 -18.56
C ASP A 109 3.22 13.37 -17.41
N LYS A 110 2.73 14.24 -16.52
CA LYS A 110 1.92 13.86 -15.37
C LYS A 110 0.61 13.17 -15.78
N ASN A 111 0.02 13.58 -16.91
CA ASN A 111 -1.23 12.97 -17.38
C ASN A 111 -1.01 11.53 -17.88
N ALA A 112 0.11 11.26 -18.53
CA ALA A 112 0.50 9.91 -18.90
C ALA A 112 0.72 9.03 -17.66
N PHE A 113 1.33 9.54 -16.59
CA PHE A 113 1.51 8.82 -15.35
C PHE A 113 0.18 8.56 -14.61
N ILE A 114 -0.72 9.55 -14.58
CA ILE A 114 -2.09 9.37 -14.05
C ILE A 114 -2.84 8.29 -14.84
N LYS A 115 -2.72 8.32 -16.17
CA LYS A 115 -3.33 7.30 -17.02
C LYS A 115 -2.73 5.92 -16.74
N LEU A 116 -1.42 5.80 -16.59
CA LEU A 116 -0.72 4.57 -16.24
C LEU A 116 -1.29 3.97 -14.94
N ALA A 117 -1.38 4.79 -13.88
CA ALA A 117 -1.94 4.36 -12.60
C ALA A 117 -3.39 3.93 -12.74
N THR A 118 -4.21 4.71 -13.47
CA THR A 118 -5.63 4.41 -13.70
C THR A 118 -5.82 3.11 -14.47
N ASP A 119 -5.03 2.88 -15.51
CA ASP A 119 -5.09 1.65 -16.31
C ASP A 119 -4.70 0.44 -15.45
N TRP A 120 -3.64 0.53 -14.64
CA TRP A 120 -3.24 -0.54 -13.71
C TRP A 120 -4.38 -0.87 -12.73
N ILE A 121 -4.98 0.16 -12.11
CA ILE A 121 -6.11 0.01 -11.17
C ILE A 121 -7.25 -0.76 -11.86
N ASN A 122 -7.65 -0.32 -13.05
CA ASN A 122 -8.76 -0.94 -13.79
C ASN A 122 -8.48 -2.42 -14.13
N ILE A 123 -7.26 -2.75 -14.56
CA ILE A 123 -6.86 -4.13 -14.89
C ILE A 123 -6.93 -5.02 -13.66
N VAL A 124 -6.37 -4.55 -12.53
CA VAL A 124 -6.32 -5.34 -11.30
C VAL A 124 -7.71 -5.47 -10.66
N GLU A 125 -8.54 -4.41 -10.65
CA GLU A 125 -9.93 -4.50 -10.18
C GLU A 125 -10.76 -5.46 -11.04
N ALA A 126 -10.59 -5.42 -12.34
CA ALA A 126 -11.29 -6.33 -13.25
C ALA A 126 -10.93 -7.80 -12.99
N ALA A 127 -9.65 -8.08 -12.69
CA ALA A 127 -9.16 -9.43 -12.43
C ALA A 127 -9.54 -9.94 -11.05
N THR A 128 -9.39 -9.10 -10.00
CA THR A 128 -9.53 -9.50 -8.59
C THR A 128 -10.95 -9.36 -8.04
N LYS A 129 -11.80 -8.58 -8.72
CA LYS A 129 -13.14 -8.20 -8.27
C LYS A 129 -13.13 -7.45 -6.92
N ARG A 130 -12.01 -6.83 -6.56
CA ARG A 130 -11.83 -6.01 -5.38
C ARG A 130 -11.39 -4.60 -5.78
N LYS A 131 -11.82 -3.60 -5.01
CA LYS A 131 -11.31 -2.24 -5.17
C LYS A 131 -9.82 -2.20 -4.80
N VAL A 132 -9.04 -1.45 -5.57
CA VAL A 132 -7.62 -1.23 -5.26
C VAL A 132 -7.50 -0.14 -4.19
N VAL A 133 -6.70 -0.39 -3.16
CA VAL A 133 -6.31 0.64 -2.19
C VAL A 133 -5.25 1.53 -2.82
N ILE A 134 -5.41 2.84 -2.73
CA ILE A 134 -4.48 3.83 -3.29
C ILE A 134 -3.59 4.34 -2.16
N TYR A 135 -2.29 4.00 -2.19
CA TYR A 135 -1.29 4.58 -1.30
C TYR A 135 -0.57 5.74 -1.96
N SER A 136 -0.44 6.82 -1.23
CA SER A 136 0.38 7.98 -1.58
C SER A 136 0.46 8.94 -0.39
N TYR A 137 1.06 10.11 -0.59
CA TYR A 137 1.06 11.22 0.37
C TYR A 137 0.53 12.51 -0.27
N LYS A 138 0.01 13.42 0.55
CA LYS A 138 -0.73 14.60 0.09
C LYS A 138 0.04 15.45 -0.92
N ASN A 139 1.34 15.70 -0.68
CA ASN A 139 2.12 16.52 -1.59
C ASN A 139 2.33 15.84 -2.95
N PHE A 140 2.41 14.50 -3.01
CA PHE A 140 2.52 13.79 -4.27
C PHE A 140 1.29 14.00 -5.15
N PHE A 141 0.09 13.97 -4.57
CA PHE A 141 -1.15 14.31 -5.29
C PHE A 141 -1.09 15.71 -5.91
N ALA A 142 -0.57 16.70 -5.18
CA ALA A 142 -0.48 18.07 -5.69
C ALA A 142 0.64 18.23 -6.72
N GLU A 143 1.81 17.69 -6.46
CA GLU A 143 3.01 17.93 -7.25
C GLU A 143 3.06 17.07 -8.51
N TYR A 144 2.67 15.82 -8.44
CA TYR A 144 2.86 14.85 -9.52
C TYR A 144 1.56 14.37 -10.18
N LEU A 145 0.43 14.46 -9.48
CA LEU A 145 -0.85 13.97 -9.99
C LEU A 145 -1.84 15.10 -10.36
N ASN A 146 -1.42 16.35 -10.44
CA ASN A 146 -2.30 17.49 -10.75
C ASN A 146 -3.57 17.52 -9.87
N ASN A 147 -3.49 17.09 -8.62
CA ASN A 147 -4.61 16.84 -7.71
C ASN A 147 -5.65 15.81 -8.24
N HIS A 148 -5.28 14.98 -9.19
CA HIS A 148 -6.14 13.87 -9.60
C HIS A 148 -6.33 12.89 -8.43
N SER A 149 -7.53 12.33 -8.32
CA SER A 149 -7.89 11.37 -7.28
C SER A 149 -8.76 10.24 -7.84
N TRP A 150 -8.81 9.14 -7.11
CA TRP A 150 -9.68 7.98 -7.37
C TRP A 150 -10.68 7.83 -6.21
N PRO A 151 -11.71 8.70 -6.10
CA PRO A 151 -12.53 8.85 -4.89
C PRO A 151 -13.44 7.66 -4.58
N THR A 152 -13.55 6.70 -5.50
CA THR A 152 -14.27 5.43 -5.28
C THR A 152 -13.38 4.31 -4.75
N ASN A 153 -12.09 4.60 -4.58
CA ASN A 153 -11.08 3.68 -4.07
C ASN A 153 -10.71 4.04 -2.64
N PRO A 154 -10.45 3.07 -1.76
CA PRO A 154 -9.96 3.34 -0.42
C PRO A 154 -8.61 4.09 -0.48
N LEU A 155 -8.45 5.12 0.35
CA LEU A 155 -7.23 5.90 0.44
C LEU A 155 -6.37 5.39 1.60
N TRP A 156 -5.10 5.08 1.32
CA TRP A 156 -4.06 4.91 2.31
C TRP A 156 -3.09 6.09 2.22
N LEU A 157 -3.09 6.93 3.24
CA LEU A 157 -2.37 8.20 3.21
C LEU A 157 -1.18 8.20 4.17
N ALA A 158 0.02 8.42 3.64
CA ALA A 158 1.20 8.64 4.46
C ALA A 158 1.24 10.08 4.98
N SER A 159 1.38 10.23 6.30
CA SER A 159 1.52 11.53 6.95
C SER A 159 2.10 11.37 8.36
N TYR A 160 3.38 11.67 8.52
CA TYR A 160 4.14 11.46 9.76
C TYR A 160 3.98 12.63 10.72
N GLN A 161 2.74 12.92 11.10
CA GLN A 161 2.37 14.02 11.99
C GLN A 161 1.55 13.50 13.17
N PRO A 162 1.56 14.20 14.33
CA PRO A 162 0.83 13.74 15.51
C PRO A 162 -0.70 13.90 15.42
N LYS A 163 -1.20 14.46 14.33
CA LYS A 163 -2.64 14.67 14.09
C LYS A 163 -3.06 13.94 12.81
N GLU A 164 -4.34 13.63 12.74
CA GLU A 164 -4.95 13.08 11.54
C GLU A 164 -4.55 13.85 10.27
N PRO A 165 -4.27 13.13 9.17
CA PRO A 165 -3.77 13.74 7.95
C PRO A 165 -4.81 14.65 7.29
N GLY A 166 -4.36 15.76 6.75
CA GLY A 166 -5.19 16.56 5.85
C GLY A 166 -5.34 15.85 4.50
N LEU A 167 -6.58 15.68 4.04
CA LEU A 167 -6.90 14.92 2.84
C LEU A 167 -6.42 15.59 1.54
N PRO A 168 -6.04 14.80 0.52
CA PRO A 168 -5.90 15.29 -0.84
C PRO A 168 -7.26 15.68 -1.43
N VAL A 169 -7.24 16.52 -2.48
CA VAL A 169 -8.46 16.94 -3.18
C VAL A 169 -9.22 15.72 -3.71
N GLY A 170 -10.54 15.73 -3.56
CA GLY A 170 -11.43 14.67 -4.05
C GLY A 170 -11.72 13.56 -3.05
N TYR A 171 -10.90 13.36 -2.03
CA TYR A 171 -11.18 12.39 -0.97
C TYR A 171 -11.98 13.04 0.17
N LYS A 172 -12.88 12.25 0.77
CA LYS A 172 -13.69 12.67 1.93
C LYS A 172 -13.20 12.09 3.25
N ASP A 173 -12.44 10.99 3.16
CA ASP A 173 -11.89 10.28 4.31
C ASP A 173 -10.66 9.48 3.87
N TRP A 174 -9.90 9.00 4.84
CA TRP A 174 -8.84 8.03 4.65
C TRP A 174 -9.29 6.67 5.22
N SER A 175 -8.88 5.59 4.58
CA SER A 175 -9.13 4.23 5.07
C SER A 175 -7.97 3.73 5.92
N ILE A 176 -6.74 3.99 5.48
CA ILE A 176 -5.52 3.67 6.22
C ILE A 176 -4.65 4.92 6.28
N TRP A 177 -4.03 5.13 7.42
CA TRP A 177 -3.07 6.20 7.67
C TRP A 177 -1.74 5.61 8.12
N GLN A 178 -0.70 5.74 7.28
CA GLN A 178 0.67 5.45 7.67
C GLN A 178 1.18 6.64 8.47
N TYR A 179 1.28 6.47 9.79
CA TYR A 179 1.57 7.57 10.71
C TYR A 179 3.02 7.64 11.14
N SER A 180 3.84 6.64 10.85
CA SER A 180 5.27 6.61 11.13
C SER A 180 5.99 5.73 10.11
N GLN A 181 7.23 6.07 9.78
CA GLN A 181 8.15 5.28 8.95
C GLN A 181 9.38 4.79 9.73
N ASP A 182 9.44 5.02 11.03
CA ASP A 182 10.55 4.71 11.92
C ASP A 182 10.10 3.95 13.18
N GLY A 183 8.99 3.23 13.06
CA GLY A 183 8.47 2.38 14.11
C GLY A 183 9.28 1.10 14.34
N THR A 184 9.01 0.44 15.45
CA THR A 184 9.56 -0.87 15.76
C THR A 184 8.48 -1.94 15.68
N ILE A 185 8.87 -3.18 15.46
CA ILE A 185 7.91 -4.30 15.33
C ILE A 185 7.13 -4.57 16.64
N ASP A 186 7.62 -4.11 17.78
CA ASP A 186 6.92 -4.14 19.06
C ASP A 186 6.03 -2.91 19.29
N GLY A 187 5.72 -2.16 18.22
CA GLY A 187 4.74 -1.07 18.20
C GLY A 187 5.21 0.25 18.79
N LYS A 188 6.50 0.41 19.12
CA LYS A 188 7.05 1.70 19.54
C LYS A 188 7.17 2.65 18.36
N ILE A 189 6.89 3.91 18.62
CA ILE A 189 7.09 4.99 17.65
C ILE A 189 8.53 5.45 17.80
N HIS A 190 9.25 5.56 16.69
CA HIS A 190 10.65 5.97 16.57
C HIS A 190 11.70 4.93 17.00
N GLY A 191 12.76 4.90 16.25
CA GLY A 191 13.95 4.08 16.48
C GLY A 191 13.93 2.69 15.84
N GLY A 192 13.11 2.50 14.81
CA GLY A 192 13.02 1.26 14.05
C GLY A 192 12.94 1.49 12.54
N GLU A 193 12.62 0.42 11.82
CA GLU A 193 12.58 0.36 10.35
C GLU A 193 11.19 -0.04 9.81
N PHE A 194 10.16 0.03 10.65
CA PHE A 194 8.82 -0.40 10.28
C PHE A 194 7.89 0.78 10.08
N ASP A 195 7.15 0.71 9.00
CA ASP A 195 6.03 1.59 8.76
C ASP A 195 4.85 1.16 9.64
N LEU A 196 4.29 2.14 10.37
CA LEU A 196 3.18 1.91 11.29
C LEU A 196 1.91 2.55 10.75
N ASP A 197 0.81 1.77 10.81
CA ASP A 197 -0.46 2.13 10.21
C ASP A 197 -1.62 2.11 11.19
N TYR A 198 -2.58 2.98 10.93
CA TYR A 198 -3.91 2.95 11.52
C TYR A 198 -4.96 2.68 10.44
N PHE A 199 -5.89 1.77 10.72
CA PHE A 199 -7.10 1.60 9.91
C PHE A 199 -8.27 2.35 10.56
N ASN A 200 -9.00 3.12 9.76
CA ASN A 200 -10.14 3.93 10.17
C ASN A 200 -11.43 3.12 10.13
N GLY A 201 -11.60 2.23 11.10
CA GLY A 201 -12.76 1.36 11.19
C GLY A 201 -12.66 0.36 12.33
N LYS A 202 -13.60 -0.57 12.38
CA LYS A 202 -13.56 -1.71 13.29
C LYS A 202 -12.82 -2.87 12.62
N LEU A 203 -12.33 -3.84 13.40
CA LEU A 203 -11.58 -4.98 12.87
C LEU A 203 -12.33 -5.71 11.73
N GLN A 204 -13.62 -5.93 11.89
CA GLN A 204 -14.46 -6.59 10.88
C GLN A 204 -14.69 -5.75 9.61
N ASP A 205 -14.41 -4.46 9.64
CA ASP A 205 -14.57 -3.61 8.47
C ASP A 205 -13.36 -3.73 7.51
N LEU A 206 -12.25 -4.35 7.97
CA LEU A 206 -11.14 -4.76 7.10
C LEU A 206 -11.58 -5.73 5.99
N ASP A 207 -12.61 -6.55 6.24
CA ASP A 207 -13.16 -7.46 5.22
C ASP A 207 -13.88 -6.72 4.08
N LYS A 208 -14.28 -5.45 4.33
CA LYS A 208 -15.03 -4.60 3.39
C LYS A 208 -14.16 -3.51 2.73
N LEU A 209 -12.91 -3.42 3.11
CA LEU A 209 -11.95 -2.43 2.59
C LEU A 209 -11.74 -2.50 1.06
#